data_6c32297f6739b03db7cd5a3050711c48
#
_entry.id   6c32297f6739b03db7cd5a3050711c48
#
_cell.length_a   1.000
_cell.length_b   1.000
_cell.length_c   1.000
_cell.angle_alpha   90.00
_cell.angle_beta   90.00
_cell.angle_gamma   90.00
#
_symmetry.space_group_name_H-M   'P 1'
#
loop_
_entity.id
_entity.type
_entity.pdbx_description
1 polymer ?
#
loop_
_entity_poly.entity_id
_entity_poly.type
_entity_poly.pdbx_seq_one_letter_code
_entity_poly.pdbx_strand_id
1 'polypeptide(L)'
;SGSYVLNATKDKKERVGRILQMHANKRQELEKVYSGDIAAAVGFKFTTTGDTICDEQHPVILESMEFPEPVIELAIEPKTKAGQGKMGEALAKLAEEDPTFRAHTDQETGQTIIAGMGELHLEIIVDRLLREFKVEANVGAPQVAYKEAITKEVDIDSKYAKQSGGRGQYGHCK
;
A
#
# COMPACT_ATOMS: atom_id res chain seq x y z
N SER A 1 -10.89 26.60 11.45
CA SER A 1 -10.40 25.34 12.06
C SER A 1 -11.41 24.78 13.06
N GLY A 2 -11.46 23.46 13.24
CA GLY A 2 -12.37 22.79 14.17
C GLY A 2 -13.77 22.48 13.65
N SER A 3 -14.14 22.92 12.45
CA SER A 3 -15.42 22.60 11.79
C SER A 3 -15.45 21.17 11.27
N TYR A 4 -16.65 20.65 11.07
CA TYR A 4 -16.86 19.39 10.39
C TYR A 4 -17.15 19.64 8.91
N VAL A 5 -16.69 18.70 8.09
CA VAL A 5 -16.90 18.67 6.63
C VAL A 5 -17.28 17.25 6.22
N LEU A 6 -17.94 17.15 5.08
CA LEU A 6 -18.28 15.87 4.45
C LEU A 6 -17.25 15.56 3.36
N ASN A 7 -16.59 14.41 3.44
CA ASN A 7 -15.94 13.81 2.29
C ASN A 7 -17.04 13.17 1.43
N ALA A 8 -17.45 13.87 0.38
CA ALA A 8 -18.58 13.46 -0.45
C ALA A 8 -18.27 12.21 -1.29
N THR A 9 -16.99 11.99 -1.63
CA THR A 9 -16.55 10.82 -2.41
C THR A 9 -16.71 9.52 -1.62
N LYS A 10 -16.45 9.56 -0.30
CA LYS A 10 -16.48 8.38 0.58
C LYS A 10 -17.66 8.37 1.54
N ASP A 11 -18.51 9.39 1.50
CA ASP A 11 -19.60 9.61 2.44
C ASP A 11 -19.17 9.52 3.92
N LYS A 12 -18.07 10.23 4.24
CA LYS A 12 -17.47 10.24 5.56
C LYS A 12 -17.38 11.64 6.12
N LYS A 13 -17.87 11.82 7.36
CA LYS A 13 -17.73 13.07 8.08
C LYS A 13 -16.35 13.18 8.72
N GLU A 14 -15.67 14.29 8.48
CA GLU A 14 -14.33 14.54 8.98
C GLU A 14 -14.23 15.88 9.69
N ARG A 15 -13.31 15.98 10.62
CA ARG A 15 -13.05 17.22 11.34
C ARG A 15 -11.81 17.90 10.77
N VAL A 16 -11.97 19.14 10.35
CA VAL A 16 -10.84 19.98 9.94
C VAL A 16 -10.06 20.39 11.20
N GLY A 17 -8.83 19.95 11.31
CA GLY A 17 -7.93 20.36 12.38
C GLY A 17 -7.36 21.75 12.13
N ARG A 18 -6.05 21.86 11.99
CA ARG A 18 -5.39 23.12 11.65
C ARG A 18 -5.40 23.36 10.15
N ILE A 19 -5.54 24.59 9.75
CA ILE A 19 -5.40 25.03 8.36
C ILE A 19 -4.11 25.83 8.27
N LEU A 20 -3.28 25.52 7.30
CA LEU A 20 -1.95 26.10 7.15
C LEU A 20 -1.78 26.62 5.73
N GLN A 21 -1.21 27.81 5.62
CA GLN A 21 -0.62 28.28 4.39
C GLN A 21 0.85 27.84 4.34
N MET A 22 1.21 27.19 3.26
CA MET A 22 2.59 26.73 3.05
C MET A 22 3.30 27.71 2.13
N HIS A 23 4.47 28.14 2.56
CA HIS A 23 5.37 28.96 1.77
C HIS A 23 6.80 28.38 1.88
N ALA A 24 7.20 27.60 0.90
CA ALA A 24 8.38 26.75 0.97
C ALA A 24 8.37 25.89 2.26
N ASN A 25 9.37 26.04 3.13
CA ASN A 25 9.47 25.32 4.40
C ASN A 25 8.76 26.03 5.58
N LYS A 26 8.18 27.21 5.35
CA LYS A 26 7.48 27.96 6.38
C LYS A 26 6.00 27.59 6.41
N ARG A 27 5.46 27.48 7.61
CA ARG A 27 4.04 27.18 7.88
C ARG A 27 3.44 28.38 8.61
N GLN A 28 2.34 28.89 8.08
CA GLN A 28 1.56 29.94 8.72
C GLN A 28 0.16 29.40 9.00
N GLU A 29 -0.28 29.46 10.25
CA GLU A 29 -1.64 29.05 10.60
C GLU A 29 -2.65 30.07 10.07
N LEU A 30 -3.74 29.55 9.48
CA LEU A 30 -4.87 30.31 9.00
C LEU A 30 -6.12 29.96 9.80
N GLU A 31 -6.90 30.96 10.15
CA GLU A 31 -8.22 30.77 10.76
C GLU A 31 -9.27 30.36 9.73
N LYS A 32 -9.18 30.94 8.54
CA LYS A 32 -10.13 30.78 7.43
C LYS A 32 -9.41 30.70 6.09
N VAL A 33 -10.01 30.01 5.16
CA VAL A 33 -9.65 29.99 3.73
C VAL A 33 -10.87 30.33 2.91
N TYR A 34 -10.66 30.92 1.75
CA TYR A 34 -11.71 31.37 0.87
C TYR A 34 -11.69 30.59 -0.45
N SER A 35 -12.76 30.73 -1.23
CA SER A 35 -12.85 30.13 -2.56
C SER A 35 -11.71 30.62 -3.44
N GLY A 36 -10.99 29.67 -4.09
CA GLY A 36 -9.79 29.92 -4.88
C GLY A 36 -8.48 29.82 -4.11
N ASP A 37 -8.51 29.75 -2.79
CA ASP A 37 -7.30 29.56 -1.99
C ASP A 37 -6.78 28.11 -2.04
N ILE A 38 -5.46 27.97 -1.91
CA ILE A 38 -4.78 26.67 -1.74
C ILE A 38 -4.22 26.66 -0.31
N ALA A 39 -4.62 25.67 0.47
CA ALA A 39 -4.18 25.52 1.86
C ALA A 39 -3.91 24.04 2.20
N ALA A 40 -3.05 23.82 3.19
CA ALA A 40 -2.86 22.51 3.80
C ALA A 40 -3.80 22.37 5.00
N ALA A 41 -4.52 21.28 5.07
CA ALA A 41 -5.37 20.94 6.21
C ALA A 41 -4.83 19.70 6.92
N VAL A 42 -4.84 19.74 8.25
CA VAL A 42 -4.34 18.64 9.09
C VAL A 42 -5.50 18.01 9.83
N GLY A 43 -5.48 16.69 9.95
CA GLY A 43 -6.44 15.97 10.80
C GLY A 43 -7.44 15.10 10.05
N PHE A 44 -7.37 15.04 8.73
CA PHE A 44 -8.16 14.11 7.94
C PHE A 44 -7.65 12.68 8.14
N LYS A 45 -8.60 11.74 8.25
CA LYS A 45 -8.31 10.31 8.46
C LYS A 45 -8.68 9.45 7.26
N PHE A 46 -9.69 9.86 6.53
CA PHE A 46 -10.27 9.07 5.43
C PHE A 46 -10.08 9.73 4.07
N THR A 47 -9.75 11.02 4.05
CA THR A 47 -9.56 11.78 2.81
C THR A 47 -8.24 11.42 2.15
N THR A 48 -8.30 11.05 0.89
CA THR A 48 -7.17 10.73 0.02
C THR A 48 -7.14 11.67 -1.19
N THR A 49 -6.08 11.58 -1.97
CA THR A 49 -5.91 12.40 -3.19
C THR A 49 -7.08 12.18 -4.16
N GLY A 50 -7.68 13.26 -4.63
CA GLY A 50 -8.84 13.24 -5.53
C GLY A 50 -10.21 13.25 -4.86
N ASP A 51 -10.28 13.12 -3.52
CA ASP A 51 -11.55 13.20 -2.81
C ASP A 51 -12.08 14.63 -2.76
N THR A 52 -13.40 14.77 -2.87
CA THR A 52 -14.09 16.05 -2.69
C THR A 52 -14.56 16.22 -1.26
N ILE A 53 -14.21 17.36 -0.68
CA ILE A 53 -14.65 17.77 0.65
C ILE A 53 -15.60 18.96 0.51
N CYS A 54 -16.78 18.86 1.10
CA CYS A 54 -17.83 19.88 0.99
C CYS A 54 -18.56 20.15 2.30
N ASP A 55 -19.51 21.07 2.25
CA ASP A 55 -20.48 21.29 3.33
C ASP A 55 -21.44 20.10 3.43
N GLU A 56 -21.75 19.69 4.64
CA GLU A 56 -22.68 18.61 4.95
C GLU A 56 -24.11 18.87 4.45
N GLN A 57 -24.51 20.13 4.41
CA GLN A 57 -25.86 20.54 3.97
C GLN A 57 -25.98 20.67 2.45
N HIS A 58 -24.84 20.82 1.76
CA HIS A 58 -24.78 21.01 0.31
C HIS A 58 -23.76 20.04 -0.30
N PRO A 59 -24.05 18.72 -0.30
CA PRO A 59 -23.13 17.75 -0.81
C PRO A 59 -22.94 17.92 -2.33
N VAL A 60 -21.68 17.96 -2.75
CA VAL A 60 -21.29 18.05 -4.15
C VAL A 60 -20.04 17.18 -4.35
N ILE A 61 -19.96 16.51 -5.49
CA ILE A 61 -18.76 15.79 -5.92
C ILE A 61 -18.25 16.50 -7.17
N LEU A 62 -17.02 16.97 -7.10
CA LEU A 62 -16.31 17.54 -8.24
C LEU A 62 -15.78 16.42 -9.15
N GLU A 63 -15.26 16.83 -10.31
CA GLU A 63 -14.67 15.89 -11.27
C GLU A 63 -13.60 15.03 -10.59
N SER A 64 -13.73 13.70 -10.73
CA SER A 64 -12.75 12.75 -10.20
C SER A 64 -11.56 12.64 -11.12
N MET A 65 -10.37 12.56 -10.53
CA MET A 65 -9.14 12.28 -11.28
C MET A 65 -9.05 10.78 -11.57
N GLU A 66 -8.79 10.44 -12.83
CA GLU A 66 -8.44 9.07 -13.22
C GLU A 66 -6.92 8.93 -13.23
N PHE A 67 -6.42 8.00 -12.44
CA PHE A 67 -5.00 7.69 -12.36
C PHE A 67 -4.68 6.48 -13.24
N PRO A 68 -3.58 6.53 -14.03
CA PRO A 68 -3.18 5.38 -14.82
C PRO A 68 -2.75 4.21 -13.94
N GLU A 69 -2.99 3.00 -14.43
CA GLU A 69 -2.53 1.78 -13.77
C GLU A 69 -1.01 1.68 -13.79
N PRO A 70 -0.38 1.16 -12.72
CA PRO A 70 1.05 0.89 -12.69
C PRO A 70 1.47 -0.05 -13.82
N VAL A 71 2.66 0.18 -14.39
CA VAL A 71 3.16 -0.58 -15.55
C VAL A 71 4.33 -1.51 -15.24
N ILE A 72 5.01 -1.31 -14.10
CA ILE A 72 6.10 -2.19 -13.66
C ILE A 72 5.94 -2.58 -12.20
N GLU A 73 6.45 -3.76 -11.88
CA GLU A 73 6.42 -4.34 -10.55
C GLU A 73 7.81 -4.78 -10.11
N LEU A 74 8.11 -4.59 -8.83
CA LEU A 74 9.32 -5.05 -8.17
C LEU A 74 8.97 -5.72 -6.84
N ALA A 75 9.72 -6.75 -6.49
CA ALA A 75 9.65 -7.32 -5.14
C ALA A 75 10.53 -6.52 -4.19
N ILE A 76 10.03 -6.25 -2.99
CA ILE A 76 10.75 -5.54 -1.95
C ILE A 76 10.75 -6.34 -0.65
N GLU A 77 11.93 -6.49 -0.06
CA GLU A 77 12.10 -7.24 1.18
C GLU A 77 12.91 -6.41 2.18
N PRO A 78 12.49 -6.29 3.45
CA PRO A 78 13.26 -5.58 4.46
C PRO A 78 14.53 -6.39 4.79
N LYS A 79 15.66 -5.72 4.97
CA LYS A 79 16.92 -6.38 5.34
C LYS A 79 16.87 -7.04 6.73
N THR A 80 15.94 -6.61 7.59
CA THR A 80 15.79 -7.16 8.94
C THR A 80 14.33 -7.52 9.24
N LYS A 81 14.10 -8.56 10.02
CA LYS A 81 12.74 -8.95 10.46
C LYS A 81 12.02 -7.83 11.22
N ALA A 82 12.75 -7.06 12.02
CA ALA A 82 12.19 -5.91 12.73
C ALA A 82 11.74 -4.78 11.78
N GLY A 83 12.29 -4.71 10.58
CA GLY A 83 11.91 -3.75 9.55
C GLY A 83 10.58 -4.06 8.86
N GLN A 84 10.07 -5.28 8.94
CA GLN A 84 8.89 -5.71 8.18
C GLN A 84 7.61 -4.91 8.54
N GLY A 85 7.34 -4.75 9.82
CA GLY A 85 6.19 -3.94 10.26
C GLY A 85 6.32 -2.47 9.86
N LYS A 86 7.52 -1.89 10.03
CA LYS A 86 7.79 -0.50 9.63
C LYS A 86 7.69 -0.31 8.12
N MET A 87 8.13 -1.29 7.33
CA MET A 87 8.02 -1.26 5.88
C MET A 87 6.55 -1.24 5.44
N GLY A 88 5.70 -2.09 6.02
CA GLY A 88 4.27 -2.10 5.69
C GLY A 88 3.58 -0.77 5.99
N GLU A 89 3.84 -0.17 7.16
CA GLU A 89 3.31 1.15 7.52
C GLU A 89 3.82 2.26 6.59
N ALA A 90 5.10 2.21 6.21
CA ALA A 90 5.70 3.19 5.33
C ALA A 90 5.15 3.09 3.90
N LEU A 91 5.02 1.86 3.36
CA LEU A 91 4.43 1.63 2.05
C LEU A 91 2.95 2.07 1.99
N ALA A 92 2.18 1.82 3.05
CA ALA A 92 0.80 2.29 3.14
C ALA A 92 0.71 3.82 3.07
N LYS A 93 1.56 4.54 3.81
CA LYS A 93 1.62 6.00 3.76
C LYS A 93 2.03 6.54 2.39
N LEU A 94 3.01 5.91 1.75
CA LEU A 94 3.42 6.31 0.40
C LEU A 94 2.32 6.07 -0.63
N ALA A 95 1.53 4.99 -0.49
CA ALA A 95 0.39 4.72 -1.35
C ALA A 95 -0.79 5.68 -1.10
N GLU A 96 -0.94 6.23 0.12
CA GLU A 96 -1.92 7.30 0.39
C GLU A 96 -1.53 8.62 -0.28
N GLU A 97 -0.23 8.91 -0.38
CA GLU A 97 0.28 10.13 -1.02
C GLU A 97 0.22 10.05 -2.55
N ASP A 98 0.48 8.88 -3.12
CA ASP A 98 0.59 8.67 -4.56
C ASP A 98 -0.37 7.58 -5.06
N PRO A 99 -1.49 7.95 -5.70
CA PRO A 99 -2.47 7.01 -6.22
C PRO A 99 -1.96 6.11 -7.37
N THR A 100 -0.83 6.46 -7.99
CA THR A 100 -0.19 5.66 -9.05
C THR A 100 0.78 4.62 -8.51
N PHE A 101 1.06 4.67 -7.21
CA PHE A 101 1.87 3.69 -6.50
C PHE A 101 0.98 2.68 -5.78
N ARG A 102 1.27 1.41 -5.92
CA ARG A 102 0.59 0.32 -5.22
C ARG A 102 1.59 -0.58 -4.51
N ALA A 103 1.18 -1.10 -3.37
CA ALA A 103 1.93 -2.12 -2.64
C ALA A 103 0.97 -3.21 -2.16
N HIS A 104 1.30 -4.46 -2.39
CA HIS A 104 0.54 -5.61 -1.94
C HIS A 104 1.44 -6.78 -1.61
N THR A 105 0.92 -7.75 -0.88
CA THR A 105 1.62 -9.00 -0.64
C THR A 105 1.06 -10.06 -1.57
N ASP A 106 1.93 -10.67 -2.37
CA ASP A 106 1.57 -11.81 -3.20
C ASP A 106 1.28 -13.01 -2.31
N GLN A 107 0.11 -13.62 -2.47
CA GLN A 107 -0.35 -14.72 -1.61
C GLN A 107 0.34 -16.06 -1.92
N GLU A 108 0.83 -16.24 -3.14
CA GLU A 108 1.49 -17.49 -3.57
C GLU A 108 2.96 -17.48 -3.19
N THR A 109 3.67 -16.37 -3.41
CA THR A 109 5.10 -16.27 -3.12
C THR A 109 5.41 -15.71 -1.72
N GLY A 110 4.43 -15.03 -1.10
CA GLY A 110 4.60 -14.32 0.18
C GLY A 110 5.44 -13.05 0.07
N GLN A 111 5.86 -12.65 -1.14
CA GLN A 111 6.65 -11.45 -1.35
C GLN A 111 5.79 -10.20 -1.26
N THR A 112 6.39 -9.12 -0.76
CA THR A 112 5.79 -7.78 -0.90
C THR A 112 6.16 -7.23 -2.26
N ILE A 113 5.15 -6.91 -3.06
CA ILE A 113 5.28 -6.36 -4.41
C ILE A 113 4.94 -4.87 -4.36
N ILE A 114 5.76 -4.07 -4.99
CA ILE A 114 5.53 -2.65 -5.24
C ILE A 114 5.35 -2.43 -6.73
N ALA A 115 4.34 -1.66 -7.11
CA ALA A 115 4.00 -1.37 -8.48
C ALA A 115 3.96 0.15 -8.71
N GLY A 116 4.47 0.60 -9.85
CA GLY A 116 4.57 2.02 -10.18
C GLY A 116 4.63 2.29 -11.67
N MET A 117 4.71 3.57 -12.02
CA MET A 117 4.65 4.05 -13.40
C MET A 117 5.96 3.86 -14.18
N GLY A 118 7.06 3.53 -13.51
CA GLY A 118 8.35 3.34 -14.14
C GLY A 118 9.45 3.06 -13.12
N GLU A 119 10.61 2.65 -13.62
CA GLU A 119 11.77 2.29 -12.79
C GLU A 119 12.20 3.44 -11.87
N LEU A 120 12.36 4.64 -12.42
CA LEU A 120 12.72 5.83 -11.64
C LEU A 120 11.69 6.15 -10.56
N HIS A 121 10.40 5.95 -10.83
CA HIS A 121 9.35 6.14 -9.84
C HIS A 121 9.55 5.21 -8.64
N LEU A 122 9.77 3.92 -8.88
CA LEU A 122 10.00 2.94 -7.81
C LEU A 122 11.33 3.15 -7.10
N GLU A 123 12.38 3.58 -7.79
CA GLU A 123 13.65 3.95 -7.16
C GLU A 123 13.49 5.11 -6.17
N ILE A 124 12.72 6.15 -6.53
CA ILE A 124 12.41 7.27 -5.64
C ILE A 124 11.63 6.80 -4.42
N ILE A 125 10.64 5.91 -4.59
CA ILE A 125 9.88 5.33 -3.47
C ILE A 125 10.80 4.56 -2.51
N VAL A 126 11.71 3.76 -3.03
CA VAL A 126 12.70 3.01 -2.22
C VAL A 126 13.67 3.95 -1.50
N ASP A 127 14.13 5.01 -2.17
CA ASP A 127 14.96 6.04 -1.54
C ASP A 127 14.23 6.77 -0.42
N ARG A 128 12.94 7.09 -0.60
CA ARG A 128 12.09 7.67 0.43
C ARG A 128 11.89 6.72 1.62
N LEU A 129 11.72 5.41 1.38
CA LEU A 129 11.68 4.42 2.46
C LEU A 129 12.92 4.48 3.35
N LEU A 130 14.10 4.61 2.75
CA LEU A 130 15.36 4.73 3.48
C LEU A 130 15.49 6.09 4.20
N ARG A 131 15.23 7.19 3.50
CA ARG A 131 15.49 8.54 4.03
C ARG A 131 14.47 9.00 5.05
N GLU A 132 13.17 8.80 4.76
CA GLU A 132 12.08 9.31 5.59
C GLU A 132 11.70 8.31 6.71
N PHE A 133 11.61 7.02 6.36
CA PHE A 133 11.12 5.99 7.29
C PHE A 133 12.24 5.17 7.95
N LYS A 134 13.50 5.35 7.51
CA LYS A 134 14.66 4.60 8.03
C LYS A 134 14.49 3.07 7.90
N VAL A 135 13.91 2.64 6.79
CA VAL A 135 13.72 1.23 6.42
C VAL A 135 14.67 0.88 5.29
N GLU A 136 15.61 -0.02 5.58
CA GLU A 136 16.48 -0.61 4.55
C GLU A 136 15.80 -1.82 3.94
N ALA A 137 15.76 -1.86 2.61
CA ALA A 137 15.15 -2.93 1.85
C ALA A 137 16.04 -3.39 0.70
N ASN A 138 15.91 -4.64 0.32
CA ASN A 138 16.41 -5.20 -0.92
C ASN A 138 15.29 -5.17 -1.96
N VAL A 139 15.64 -4.84 -3.19
CA VAL A 139 14.70 -4.77 -4.31
C VAL A 139 15.16 -5.72 -5.40
N GLY A 140 14.23 -6.43 -6.02
CA GLY A 140 14.52 -7.39 -7.07
C GLY A 140 13.31 -7.69 -7.95
N ALA A 141 13.49 -8.55 -8.92
CA ALA A 141 12.38 -9.02 -9.74
C ALA A 141 11.43 -9.90 -8.89
N PRO A 142 10.11 -9.80 -9.11
CA PRO A 142 9.14 -10.69 -8.49
C PRO A 142 9.42 -12.15 -8.84
N GLN A 143 9.16 -13.05 -7.91
CA GLN A 143 9.21 -14.49 -8.19
C GLN A 143 8.01 -14.90 -9.05
N VAL A 144 8.24 -15.81 -9.99
CA VAL A 144 7.19 -16.39 -10.80
C VAL A 144 6.55 -17.54 -10.01
N ALA A 145 5.25 -17.42 -9.74
CA ALA A 145 4.46 -18.49 -9.15
C ALA A 145 4.09 -19.51 -10.23
N TYR A 146 4.76 -20.66 -10.22
CA TYR A 146 4.45 -21.75 -11.15
C TYR A 146 3.23 -22.51 -10.66
N LYS A 147 2.29 -22.77 -11.58
CA LYS A 147 1.11 -23.60 -11.32
C LYS A 147 1.26 -24.92 -12.09
N GLU A 148 1.04 -26.00 -11.39
CA GLU A 148 1.05 -27.35 -12.00
C GLU A 148 -0.39 -27.82 -12.20
N ALA A 149 -0.62 -28.54 -13.32
CA ALA A 149 -1.89 -29.18 -13.60
C ALA A 149 -1.65 -30.65 -13.94
N ILE A 150 -2.53 -31.51 -13.41
CA ILE A 150 -2.53 -32.94 -13.74
C ILE A 150 -3.14 -33.09 -15.14
N THR A 151 -2.33 -33.65 -16.08
CA THR A 151 -2.74 -33.83 -17.47
C THR A 151 -3.19 -35.25 -17.80
N LYS A 152 -2.94 -36.20 -16.91
CA LYS A 152 -3.31 -37.61 -17.06
C LYS A 152 -3.83 -38.16 -15.74
N GLU A 153 -4.84 -39.00 -15.83
CA GLU A 153 -5.31 -39.80 -14.72
C GLU A 153 -4.29 -40.93 -14.44
N VAL A 154 -3.85 -41.06 -13.22
CA VAL A 154 -2.87 -42.05 -12.79
C VAL A 154 -3.38 -42.73 -11.53
N ASP A 155 -3.48 -44.05 -11.55
CA ASP A 155 -3.77 -44.90 -10.40
C ASP A 155 -2.46 -45.45 -9.85
N ILE A 156 -2.13 -45.10 -8.61
CA ILE A 156 -0.85 -45.50 -7.99
C ILE A 156 -1.08 -45.99 -6.57
N ASP A 157 -0.52 -47.14 -6.25
CA ASP A 157 -0.46 -47.68 -4.89
C ASP A 157 0.95 -47.43 -4.34
N SER A 158 1.09 -46.46 -3.45
CA SER A 158 2.38 -46.08 -2.87
C SER A 158 2.43 -46.35 -1.37
N LYS A 159 3.37 -47.17 -0.95
CA LYS A 159 3.61 -47.56 0.44
C LYS A 159 4.99 -47.06 0.90
N TYR A 160 4.96 -46.22 1.93
CA TYR A 160 6.16 -45.79 2.64
C TYR A 160 6.25 -46.45 3.99
N ALA A 161 7.31 -47.24 4.22
CA ALA A 161 7.61 -47.86 5.49
C ALA A 161 9.09 -47.69 5.82
N LYS A 162 9.42 -46.95 6.86
CA LYS A 162 10.79 -46.74 7.31
C LYS A 162 10.88 -46.91 8.82
N GLN A 163 11.81 -47.78 9.25
CA GLN A 163 12.14 -47.99 10.65
C GLN A 163 13.64 -47.78 10.85
N SER A 164 14.01 -46.78 11.64
CA SER A 164 15.41 -46.45 11.95
C SER A 164 15.63 -46.28 13.45
N GLY A 165 15.04 -47.22 14.23
CA GLY A 165 15.05 -47.20 15.70
C GLY A 165 13.79 -46.59 16.29
N GLY A 166 13.22 -47.17 17.36
CA GLY A 166 12.00 -46.73 18.00
C GLY A 166 10.72 -46.98 17.18
N ARG A 167 9.78 -46.03 17.20
CA ARG A 167 8.51 -46.10 16.42
C ARG A 167 8.82 -45.85 14.94
N GLY A 168 8.46 -46.83 14.09
CA GLY A 168 8.59 -46.68 12.63
C GLY A 168 7.62 -45.66 12.05
N GLN A 169 7.98 -45.12 10.87
CA GLN A 169 7.10 -44.27 10.05
C GLN A 169 6.41 -45.15 9.01
N TYR A 170 5.10 -44.99 8.88
CA TYR A 170 4.29 -45.70 7.91
C TYR A 170 3.28 -44.77 7.27
N GLY A 171 3.21 -44.81 5.95
CA GLY A 171 2.19 -44.13 5.15
C GLY A 171 1.84 -44.98 3.93
N HIS A 172 0.57 -45.13 3.64
CA HIS A 172 0.08 -45.86 2.48
C HIS A 172 -1.04 -45.06 1.84
N CYS A 173 -0.83 -44.70 0.58
CA CYS A 173 -1.80 -43.98 -0.25
C CYS A 173 -2.09 -44.81 -1.51
N LYS A 174 -3.38 -44.83 -1.87
CA LYS A 174 -3.86 -45.49 -3.08
C LYS A 174 -4.75 -44.56 -3.86
#